data_ba91add586878db5243bc78df1542e60
#
_entry.id   ba91add586878db5243bc78df1542e60
#
_cell.length_a   1.000
_cell.length_b   1.000
_cell.length_c   1.000
_cell.angle_alpha   90.00
_cell.angle_beta   90.00
_cell.angle_gamma   90.00
#
_symmetry.space_group_name_H-M   'P 1'
#
loop_
_entity.id
_entity.type
_entity.pdbx_description
1 polymer ?
#
loop_
_entity_poly.entity_id
_entity_poly.type
_entity_poly.pdbx_seq_one_letter_code
_entity_poly.pdbx_strand_id
1 'polypeptide(L)'
;MATTPHVLLDRYEVGRLLGAGGMAEVFEGRDRLLARRVAIKVLQAQFARDPSFLIRFKREAQAAASLSHPNIVGVYDTGTEDGTHFIVMEYVEGRTLKDVIRAEGPLYPERAAEVCADVCSALIAAHARGLIHRDIKPGNVMLTPEGKVKVMDFGIARATTSETITQTAAVVGTAQYISPEQAQGQTVDYRSDLYSVGCCLYEMLTGTVPFTGATPVAIAYRHVREDPTPPRMLNPDVPAPLEAITLKAMSKLPDNRYQTAAEMHDDLERFRNGQPVHATPLMDAAATTQAIPRDGGADPTAMLGTVPADRAARYAEPEEEERRTSVGWIVVSLLALVVVGLAAFFITRAVTGTGDGTETTLAPTTVPPTTAAPTSAPTTAPPTT
;
A
#
# COMPACT_ATOMS: atom_id res chain seq x y z
N MET A 1 -4.11 3.58 29.15
CA MET A 1 -4.84 3.87 27.90
C MET A 1 -5.45 5.26 28.05
N ALA A 2 -5.07 6.22 27.19
CA ALA A 2 -5.76 7.51 27.17
C ALA A 2 -7.16 7.25 26.62
N THR A 3 -8.18 7.52 27.40
CA THR A 3 -9.59 7.40 27.00
C THR A 3 -9.90 8.55 26.07
N THR A 4 -10.38 8.28 24.85
CA THR A 4 -10.88 9.32 23.96
C THR A 4 -11.99 10.09 24.68
N PRO A 5 -11.96 11.44 24.69
CA PRO A 5 -13.01 12.22 25.32
C PRO A 5 -14.38 11.85 24.76
N HIS A 6 -15.39 11.81 25.60
CA HIS A 6 -16.75 11.44 25.20
C HIS A 6 -17.39 12.49 24.26
N VAL A 7 -16.94 13.73 24.34
CA VAL A 7 -17.35 14.85 23.48
C VAL A 7 -16.11 15.65 23.12
N LEU A 8 -15.94 15.98 21.85
CA LEU A 8 -14.84 16.78 21.31
C LEU A 8 -15.35 18.18 20.93
N LEU A 9 -14.61 19.23 21.37
CA LEU A 9 -14.92 20.64 21.14
C LEU A 9 -16.38 21.00 21.53
N ASP A 10 -16.91 20.42 22.59
CA ASP A 10 -18.30 20.57 23.04
C ASP A 10 -19.36 20.31 21.93
N ARG A 11 -18.94 19.79 20.80
CA ARG A 11 -19.76 19.63 19.59
C ARG A 11 -19.90 18.18 19.12
N TYR A 12 -18.80 17.42 19.08
CA TYR A 12 -18.78 16.10 18.48
C TYR A 12 -18.85 15.01 19.54
N GLU A 13 -20.00 14.41 19.67
CA GLU A 13 -20.21 13.27 20.57
C GLU A 13 -19.56 12.02 19.93
N VAL A 14 -18.65 11.37 20.67
CA VAL A 14 -17.94 10.18 20.22
C VAL A 14 -18.70 8.94 20.66
N GLY A 15 -19.05 8.11 19.70
CA GLY A 15 -19.82 6.89 19.91
C GLY A 15 -18.95 5.62 19.83
N ARG A 16 -19.51 4.57 19.19
CA ARG A 16 -18.84 3.27 19.08
C ARG A 16 -17.67 3.31 18.11
N LEU A 17 -16.68 2.44 18.37
CA LEU A 17 -15.56 2.21 17.43
C LEU A 17 -16.09 1.55 16.15
N LEU A 18 -15.76 2.13 15.00
CA LEU A 18 -16.06 1.58 13.66
C LEU A 18 -14.89 0.76 13.14
N GLY A 19 -13.66 1.19 13.40
CA GLY A 19 -12.46 0.51 12.94
C GLY A 19 -11.19 1.07 13.57
N ALA A 20 -10.15 0.24 13.64
CA ALA A 20 -8.82 0.64 14.08
C ALA A 20 -7.81 0.44 12.93
N GLY A 21 -7.10 1.51 12.59
CA GLY A 21 -6.02 1.50 11.60
C GLY A 21 -4.63 1.56 12.25
N GLY A 22 -3.60 1.61 11.42
CA GLY A 22 -2.21 1.62 11.89
C GLY A 22 -1.86 2.81 12.79
N MET A 23 -2.42 4.00 12.54
CA MET A 23 -2.10 5.22 13.29
C MET A 23 -3.32 5.91 13.91
N ALA A 24 -4.53 5.54 13.53
CA ALA A 24 -5.77 6.19 13.95
C ALA A 24 -6.88 5.17 14.18
N GLU A 25 -7.83 5.56 15.01
CA GLU A 25 -9.08 4.85 15.26
C GLU A 25 -10.23 5.69 14.68
N VAL A 26 -11.24 5.02 14.12
CA VAL A 26 -12.41 5.67 13.54
C VAL A 26 -13.62 5.31 14.38
N PHE A 27 -14.32 6.33 14.86
CA PHE A 27 -15.52 6.20 15.68
C PHE A 27 -16.74 6.70 14.91
N GLU A 28 -17.88 6.10 15.16
CA GLU A 28 -19.16 6.74 14.88
C GLU A 28 -19.32 7.93 15.83
N GLY A 29 -19.87 9.03 15.34
CA GLY A 29 -20.12 10.19 16.16
C GLY A 29 -21.36 10.96 15.75
N ARG A 30 -21.70 11.98 16.52
CA ARG A 30 -22.80 12.89 16.23
C ARG A 30 -22.34 14.34 16.37
N ASP A 31 -22.53 15.12 15.31
CA ASP A 31 -22.42 16.57 15.33
C ASP A 31 -23.67 17.14 16.03
N ARG A 32 -23.55 17.58 17.28
CA ARG A 32 -24.65 18.11 18.09
C ARG A 32 -25.23 19.38 17.51
N LEU A 33 -24.39 20.20 16.85
CA LEU A 33 -24.80 21.48 16.29
C LEU A 33 -25.68 21.30 15.06
N LEU A 34 -25.28 20.37 14.15
CA LEU A 34 -25.99 20.12 12.89
C LEU A 34 -26.92 18.89 12.99
N ALA A 35 -27.01 18.23 14.15
CA ALA A 35 -27.84 17.06 14.42
C ALA A 35 -27.66 15.91 13.41
N ARG A 36 -26.42 15.71 12.87
CA ARG A 36 -26.10 14.68 11.87
C ARG A 36 -25.12 13.64 12.40
N ARG A 37 -25.16 12.44 11.83
CA ARG A 37 -24.13 11.41 12.04
C ARG A 37 -22.84 11.79 11.33
N VAL A 38 -21.72 11.53 11.96
CA VAL A 38 -20.37 11.76 11.44
C VAL A 38 -19.47 10.56 11.73
N ALA A 39 -18.38 10.40 11.00
CA ALA A 39 -17.28 9.54 11.39
C ALA A 39 -16.15 10.42 11.94
N ILE A 40 -15.55 9.99 13.05
CA ILE A 40 -14.50 10.74 13.74
C ILE A 40 -13.24 9.88 13.74
N LYS A 41 -12.23 10.31 12.98
CA LYS A 41 -10.92 9.66 12.91
C LYS A 41 -10.01 10.32 13.93
N VAL A 42 -9.59 9.55 14.95
CA VAL A 42 -8.79 10.01 16.08
C VAL A 42 -7.38 9.45 15.97
N LEU A 43 -6.38 10.31 16.01
CA LEU A 43 -4.97 9.91 16.00
C LEU A 43 -4.63 9.22 17.34
N GLN A 44 -4.06 8.02 17.29
CA GLN A 44 -3.68 7.30 18.52
C GLN A 44 -2.59 8.05 19.27
N ALA A 45 -2.69 8.08 20.62
CA ALA A 45 -1.84 8.87 21.50
C ALA A 45 -0.34 8.58 21.36
N GLN A 46 0.03 7.35 20.98
CA GLN A 46 1.44 6.98 20.72
C GLN A 46 2.03 7.72 19.52
N PHE A 47 1.22 8.03 18.50
CA PHE A 47 1.64 8.75 17.30
C PHE A 47 1.47 10.28 17.43
N ALA A 48 0.64 10.74 18.36
CA ALA A 48 0.45 12.16 18.63
C ALA A 48 1.71 12.86 19.18
N ARG A 49 2.67 12.09 19.70
CA ARG A 49 3.96 12.60 20.23
C ARG A 49 5.01 12.82 19.14
N ASP A 50 4.84 12.24 17.96
CA ASP A 50 5.76 12.40 16.84
C ASP A 50 5.27 13.51 15.88
N PRO A 51 5.99 14.64 15.76
CA PRO A 51 5.60 15.73 14.89
C PRO A 51 5.39 15.32 13.43
N SER A 52 6.10 14.30 12.94
CA SER A 52 5.97 13.82 11.56
C SER A 52 4.61 13.19 11.30
N PHE A 53 4.04 12.47 12.26
CA PHE A 53 2.69 11.91 12.18
C PHE A 53 1.61 13.00 12.27
N LEU A 54 1.80 14.00 13.12
CA LEU A 54 0.87 15.14 13.22
C LEU A 54 0.80 15.93 11.93
N ILE A 55 1.95 16.23 11.32
CA ILE A 55 2.02 16.94 10.04
C ILE A 55 1.30 16.15 8.94
N ARG A 56 1.52 14.84 8.89
CA ARG A 56 0.85 13.94 7.94
C ARG A 56 -0.67 13.94 8.15
N PHE A 57 -1.11 13.73 9.38
CA PHE A 57 -2.53 13.70 9.73
C PHE A 57 -3.26 15.00 9.36
N LYS A 58 -2.64 16.16 9.65
CA LYS A 58 -3.19 17.48 9.28
C LYS A 58 -3.23 17.69 7.76
N ARG A 59 -2.17 17.28 7.04
CA ARG A 59 -2.12 17.38 5.58
C ARG A 59 -3.18 16.50 4.91
N GLU A 60 -3.40 15.29 5.42
CA GLU A 60 -4.47 14.40 4.96
C GLU A 60 -5.84 15.07 5.09
N ALA A 61 -6.13 15.65 6.27
CA ALA A 61 -7.36 16.38 6.49
C ALA A 61 -7.54 17.56 5.53
N GLN A 62 -6.50 18.40 5.37
CA GLN A 62 -6.54 19.57 4.49
C GLN A 62 -6.77 19.21 3.02
N ALA A 63 -6.11 18.19 2.55
CA ALA A 63 -6.25 17.75 1.17
C ALA A 63 -7.63 17.15 0.90
N ALA A 64 -8.09 16.26 1.77
CA ALA A 64 -9.43 15.70 1.66
C ALA A 64 -10.53 16.77 1.79
N ALA A 65 -10.35 17.78 2.63
CA ALA A 65 -11.29 18.91 2.78
C ALA A 65 -11.42 19.77 1.51
N SER A 66 -10.41 19.77 0.64
CA SER A 66 -10.48 20.48 -0.65
C SER A 66 -11.33 19.76 -1.70
N LEU A 67 -11.67 18.48 -1.46
CA LEU A 67 -12.40 17.64 -2.40
C LEU A 67 -13.90 17.64 -2.07
N SER A 68 -14.73 17.88 -3.09
CA SER A 68 -16.19 17.70 -3.02
C SER A 68 -16.62 16.93 -4.24
N HIS A 69 -16.99 15.64 -4.05
CA HIS A 69 -17.38 14.75 -5.13
C HIS A 69 -18.29 13.64 -4.59
N PRO A 70 -19.32 13.17 -5.32
CA PRO A 70 -20.23 12.13 -4.85
C PRO A 70 -19.52 10.82 -4.46
N ASN A 71 -18.43 10.46 -5.14
CA ASN A 71 -17.66 9.25 -4.85
C ASN A 71 -16.47 9.48 -3.88
N ILE A 72 -16.39 10.62 -3.19
CA ILE A 72 -15.36 10.91 -2.18
C ILE A 72 -16.03 11.13 -0.83
N VAL A 73 -15.47 10.56 0.23
CA VAL A 73 -15.90 10.83 1.61
C VAL A 73 -15.54 12.27 1.98
N GLY A 74 -16.55 13.08 2.31
CA GLY A 74 -16.36 14.49 2.65
C GLY A 74 -15.72 14.65 4.03
N VAL A 75 -14.72 15.55 4.13
CA VAL A 75 -14.17 16.02 5.41
C VAL A 75 -14.91 17.28 5.82
N TYR A 76 -15.41 17.27 7.04
CA TYR A 76 -16.25 18.37 7.56
C TYR A 76 -15.49 19.31 8.49
N ASP A 77 -14.59 18.75 9.32
CA ASP A 77 -13.87 19.51 10.33
C ASP A 77 -12.61 18.79 10.78
N THR A 78 -11.71 19.49 11.46
CA THR A 78 -10.55 18.92 12.13
C THR A 78 -10.24 19.70 13.38
N GLY A 79 -9.81 19.04 14.43
CA GLY A 79 -9.57 19.68 15.71
C GLY A 79 -8.48 19.03 16.54
N THR A 80 -8.20 19.69 17.65
CA THR A 80 -7.32 19.21 18.72
C THR A 80 -7.91 19.60 20.05
N GLU A 81 -8.09 18.63 20.94
CA GLU A 81 -8.55 18.83 22.31
C GLU A 81 -7.78 17.92 23.26
N ASP A 82 -7.22 18.47 24.32
CA ASP A 82 -6.42 17.77 25.33
C ASP A 82 -5.32 16.88 24.75
N GLY A 83 -4.67 17.36 23.66
CA GLY A 83 -3.64 16.59 22.95
C GLY A 83 -4.19 15.49 22.04
N THR A 84 -5.51 15.32 21.94
CA THR A 84 -6.19 14.41 21.03
C THR A 84 -6.44 15.12 19.70
N HIS A 85 -5.82 14.64 18.61
CA HIS A 85 -6.03 15.15 17.26
C HIS A 85 -7.06 14.33 16.54
N PHE A 86 -8.02 14.97 15.86
CA PHE A 86 -9.08 14.27 15.17
C PHE A 86 -9.51 14.96 13.87
N ILE A 87 -10.16 14.17 13.01
CA ILE A 87 -10.79 14.60 11.74
C ILE A 87 -12.24 14.15 11.81
N VAL A 88 -13.16 15.06 11.51
CA VAL A 88 -14.59 14.79 11.38
C VAL A 88 -14.95 14.69 9.92
N MET A 89 -15.58 13.58 9.53
CA MET A 89 -15.87 13.29 8.13
C MET A 89 -17.28 12.70 7.95
N GLU A 90 -17.71 12.61 6.73
CA GLU A 90 -18.96 11.96 6.32
C GLU A 90 -19.05 10.56 6.92
N TYR A 91 -20.14 10.29 7.60
CA TYR A 91 -20.48 8.92 7.99
C TYR A 91 -21.12 8.22 6.80
N VAL A 92 -20.44 7.22 6.28
CA VAL A 92 -20.94 6.37 5.18
C VAL A 92 -21.54 5.11 5.77
N GLU A 93 -22.83 4.93 5.61
CA GLU A 93 -23.47 3.67 5.95
C GLU A 93 -23.16 2.63 4.86
N GLY A 94 -22.66 1.45 5.27
CA GLY A 94 -22.28 0.42 4.31
C GLY A 94 -21.13 -0.46 4.81
N ARG A 95 -20.47 -1.12 3.86
CA ARG A 95 -19.33 -2.02 4.12
C ARG A 95 -18.15 -1.59 3.26
N THR A 96 -16.93 -1.91 3.70
CA THR A 96 -15.76 -1.76 2.83
C THR A 96 -15.84 -2.77 1.68
N LEU A 97 -15.30 -2.41 0.51
CA LEU A 97 -15.17 -3.34 -0.61
C LEU A 97 -14.39 -4.61 -0.21
N LYS A 98 -13.44 -4.47 0.72
CA LYS A 98 -12.72 -5.61 1.30
C LYS A 98 -13.64 -6.57 2.04
N ASP A 99 -14.57 -6.05 2.83
CA ASP A 99 -15.53 -6.88 3.57
C ASP A 99 -16.52 -7.55 2.62
N VAL A 100 -16.89 -6.87 1.54
CA VAL A 100 -17.76 -7.44 0.48
C VAL A 100 -17.05 -8.59 -0.21
N ILE A 101 -15.83 -8.40 -0.73
CA ILE A 101 -15.07 -9.46 -1.40
C ILE A 101 -14.84 -10.65 -0.45
N ARG A 102 -14.54 -10.39 0.81
CA ARG A 102 -14.30 -11.46 1.81
C ARG A 102 -15.57 -12.26 2.12
N ALA A 103 -16.72 -11.62 2.15
CA ALA A 103 -17.98 -12.25 2.51
C ALA A 103 -18.66 -12.93 1.33
N GLU A 104 -18.54 -12.38 0.13
CA GLU A 104 -19.31 -12.77 -1.06
C GLU A 104 -18.44 -13.45 -2.13
N GLY A 105 -17.11 -13.36 -2.02
CA GLY A 105 -16.17 -13.85 -3.04
C GLY A 105 -16.04 -12.89 -4.23
N PRO A 106 -15.68 -13.40 -5.41
CA PRO A 106 -15.56 -12.59 -6.62
C PRO A 106 -16.88 -11.89 -6.97
N LEU A 107 -16.77 -10.65 -7.42
CA LEU A 107 -17.93 -9.88 -7.89
C LEU A 107 -18.24 -10.22 -9.36
N TYR A 108 -19.49 -10.04 -9.75
CA TYR A 108 -19.87 -10.09 -11.16
C TYR A 108 -19.06 -9.05 -11.96
N PRO A 109 -18.59 -9.37 -13.18
CA PRO A 109 -17.73 -8.50 -13.98
C PRO A 109 -18.29 -7.08 -14.18
N GLU A 110 -19.60 -6.96 -14.45
CA GLU A 110 -20.28 -5.68 -14.64
C GLU A 110 -20.24 -4.84 -13.36
N ARG A 111 -20.42 -5.49 -12.18
CA ARG A 111 -20.38 -4.80 -10.90
C ARG A 111 -18.96 -4.37 -10.55
N ALA A 112 -17.95 -5.21 -10.82
CA ALA A 112 -16.55 -4.87 -10.62
C ALA A 112 -16.13 -3.67 -11.49
N ALA A 113 -16.58 -3.64 -12.75
CA ALA A 113 -16.36 -2.52 -13.66
C ALA A 113 -17.02 -1.24 -13.17
N GLU A 114 -18.28 -1.31 -12.70
CA GLU A 114 -19.01 -0.17 -12.14
C GLU A 114 -18.29 0.42 -10.92
N VAL A 115 -17.89 -0.42 -9.96
CA VAL A 115 -17.13 0.02 -8.78
C VAL A 115 -15.83 0.70 -9.18
N CYS A 116 -15.08 0.15 -10.14
CA CYS A 116 -13.86 0.77 -10.61
C CYS A 116 -14.10 2.08 -11.38
N ALA A 117 -15.17 2.18 -12.16
CA ALA A 117 -15.54 3.43 -12.84
C ALA A 117 -15.84 4.55 -11.82
N ASP A 118 -16.58 4.24 -10.76
CA ASP A 118 -16.84 5.18 -9.66
C ASP A 118 -15.55 5.59 -8.91
N VAL A 119 -14.63 4.64 -8.67
CA VAL A 119 -13.30 4.96 -8.10
C VAL A 119 -12.51 5.86 -9.04
N CYS A 120 -12.49 5.57 -10.33
CA CYS A 120 -11.84 6.44 -11.33
C CYS A 120 -12.47 7.84 -11.35
N SER A 121 -13.80 7.96 -11.24
CA SER A 121 -14.51 9.24 -11.13
C SER A 121 -14.04 10.06 -9.92
N ALA A 122 -13.84 9.43 -8.75
CA ALA A 122 -13.23 10.06 -7.59
C ALA A 122 -11.79 10.52 -7.86
N LEU A 123 -10.99 9.66 -8.52
CA LEU A 123 -9.60 9.99 -8.87
C LEU A 123 -9.50 11.13 -9.88
N ILE A 124 -10.39 11.23 -10.87
CA ILE A 124 -10.44 12.36 -11.79
C ILE A 124 -10.57 13.67 -11.02
N ALA A 125 -11.47 13.74 -10.05
CA ALA A 125 -11.70 14.94 -9.24
C ALA A 125 -10.48 15.30 -8.36
N ALA A 126 -9.79 14.28 -7.82
CA ALA A 126 -8.59 14.47 -7.00
C ALA A 126 -7.38 14.88 -7.84
N HIS A 127 -7.12 14.17 -8.95
CA HIS A 127 -6.00 14.43 -9.84
C HIS A 127 -6.08 15.82 -10.50
N ALA A 128 -7.28 16.30 -10.81
CA ALA A 128 -7.50 17.66 -11.30
C ALA A 128 -7.06 18.76 -10.30
N ARG A 129 -6.92 18.40 -9.01
CA ARG A 129 -6.39 19.28 -7.94
C ARG A 129 -4.94 18.97 -7.57
N GLY A 130 -4.27 18.13 -8.35
CA GLY A 130 -2.89 17.70 -8.10
C GLY A 130 -2.74 16.73 -6.93
N LEU A 131 -3.83 16.10 -6.47
CA LEU A 131 -3.83 15.16 -5.37
C LEU A 131 -3.74 13.73 -5.90
N ILE A 132 -2.72 12.99 -5.46
CA ILE A 132 -2.53 11.57 -5.73
C ILE A 132 -2.96 10.83 -4.47
N HIS A 133 -3.79 9.79 -4.61
CA HIS A 133 -4.32 9.04 -3.46
C HIS A 133 -3.24 8.18 -2.77
N ARG A 134 -2.41 7.48 -3.53
CA ARG A 134 -1.26 6.67 -3.10
C ARG A 134 -1.57 5.43 -2.24
N ASP A 135 -2.80 5.21 -1.87
CA ASP A 135 -3.23 4.07 -1.03
C ASP A 135 -4.61 3.54 -1.44
N ILE A 136 -4.87 3.46 -2.77
CA ILE A 136 -6.08 2.81 -3.29
C ILE A 136 -6.03 1.32 -2.97
N LYS A 137 -7.06 0.86 -2.26
CA LYS A 137 -7.24 -0.56 -1.87
C LYS A 137 -8.69 -0.81 -1.48
N PRO A 138 -9.18 -2.04 -1.48
CA PRO A 138 -10.56 -2.34 -1.13
C PRO A 138 -10.98 -1.89 0.28
N GLY A 139 -10.03 -1.79 1.22
CA GLY A 139 -10.30 -1.27 2.57
C GLY A 139 -10.56 0.24 2.60
N ASN A 140 -10.19 0.99 1.56
CA ASN A 140 -10.39 2.44 1.45
C ASN A 140 -11.54 2.79 0.48
N VAL A 141 -12.34 1.80 0.08
CA VAL A 141 -13.53 1.96 -0.77
C VAL A 141 -14.74 1.45 -0.01
N MET A 142 -15.73 2.31 0.23
CA MET A 142 -17.00 1.95 0.87
C MET A 142 -18.08 1.74 -0.19
N LEU A 143 -18.92 0.75 0.05
CA LEU A 143 -20.14 0.47 -0.71
C LEU A 143 -21.34 0.70 0.18
N THR A 144 -22.23 1.64 -0.21
CA THR A 144 -23.51 1.86 0.50
C THR A 144 -24.53 0.77 0.17
N PRO A 145 -25.60 0.63 0.96
CA PRO A 145 -26.67 -0.32 0.66
C PRO A 145 -27.33 -0.10 -0.72
N GLU A 146 -27.34 1.16 -1.21
CA GLU A 146 -27.84 1.52 -2.54
C GLU A 146 -26.81 1.24 -3.65
N GLY A 147 -25.65 0.70 -3.29
CA GLY A 147 -24.59 0.37 -4.23
C GLY A 147 -23.67 1.53 -4.62
N LYS A 148 -23.79 2.71 -3.99
CA LYS A 148 -22.89 3.84 -4.28
C LYS A 148 -21.49 3.60 -3.71
N VAL A 149 -20.50 4.05 -4.45
CA VAL A 149 -19.08 3.95 -4.07
C VAL A 149 -18.63 5.26 -3.43
N LYS A 150 -17.89 5.14 -2.33
CA LYS A 150 -17.23 6.26 -1.65
C LYS A 150 -15.78 5.90 -1.37
N VAL A 151 -14.85 6.67 -1.94
CA VAL A 151 -13.39 6.55 -1.68
C VAL A 151 -13.04 7.40 -0.47
N MET A 152 -12.30 6.82 0.46
CA MET A 152 -11.86 7.47 1.70
C MET A 152 -10.33 7.40 1.85
N ASP A 153 -9.80 8.17 2.80
CA ASP A 153 -8.39 8.16 3.20
C ASP A 153 -7.42 8.51 2.06
N PHE A 154 -7.58 9.69 1.45
CA PHE A 154 -6.63 10.22 0.48
C PHE A 154 -5.24 10.36 1.12
N GLY A 155 -4.35 9.43 0.82
CA GLY A 155 -3.07 9.18 1.48
C GLY A 155 -1.96 10.17 1.14
N ILE A 156 -2.05 11.42 1.61
CA ILE A 156 -0.95 12.39 1.50
C ILE A 156 0.22 12.02 2.44
N ALA A 157 0.00 11.07 3.32
CA ALA A 157 0.92 10.67 4.38
C ALA A 157 2.12 9.82 3.94
N ARG A 158 2.16 9.33 2.70
CA ARG A 158 3.31 8.60 2.15
C ARG A 158 4.20 9.53 1.33
N ALA A 159 4.81 10.53 2.00
CA ALA A 159 5.92 11.26 1.40
C ALA A 159 7.08 10.29 1.15
N THR A 160 7.58 10.34 -0.05
CA THR A 160 8.77 9.75 -0.62
C THR A 160 9.97 9.71 0.34
N THR A 161 10.07 8.68 1.19
CA THR A 161 11.34 8.32 1.80
C THR A 161 11.42 6.79 1.84
N SER A 162 12.50 6.29 1.27
CA SER A 162 12.89 4.87 1.20
C SER A 162 12.90 4.16 2.57
N GLU A 163 12.81 4.92 3.66
CA GLU A 163 12.80 4.41 5.05
C GLU A 163 11.45 3.80 5.46
N THR A 164 10.37 4.04 4.70
CA THR A 164 9.00 3.71 5.15
C THR A 164 8.64 2.24 4.93
N ILE A 165 9.27 1.55 3.98
CA ILE A 165 8.93 0.14 3.69
C ILE A 165 9.47 -0.80 4.78
N THR A 166 10.60 -0.44 5.40
CA THR A 166 11.25 -1.26 6.43
C THR A 166 10.74 -0.99 7.84
N GLN A 167 10.28 0.23 8.15
CA GLN A 167 9.86 0.60 9.51
C GLN A 167 8.37 0.37 9.80
N THR A 168 7.51 0.27 8.76
CA THR A 168 6.07 0.05 8.96
C THR A 168 5.69 -1.41 8.64
N ALA A 169 6.46 -2.37 9.15
CA ALA A 169 6.16 -3.80 9.05
C ALA A 169 4.79 -4.20 9.65
N ALA A 170 4.08 -3.28 10.29
CA ALA A 170 2.74 -3.51 10.84
C ALA A 170 1.62 -3.48 9.79
N VAL A 171 1.91 -3.18 8.50
CA VAL A 171 0.87 -3.01 7.47
C VAL A 171 1.03 -4.04 6.36
N VAL A 172 0.91 -5.33 6.71
CA VAL A 172 0.89 -6.45 5.73
C VAL A 172 -0.18 -6.24 4.65
N GLY A 173 -1.30 -5.59 4.96
CA GLY A 173 -2.40 -5.37 3.99
C GLY A 173 -2.15 -4.30 2.92
N THR A 174 -1.18 -3.41 3.08
CA THR A 174 -0.95 -2.30 2.12
C THR A 174 0.00 -2.67 0.98
N ALA A 175 0.89 -3.65 1.19
CA ALA A 175 1.82 -4.08 0.15
C ALA A 175 1.12 -4.77 -1.04
N GLN A 176 -0.11 -5.26 -0.86
CA GLN A 176 -0.88 -6.02 -1.87
C GLN A 176 -1.34 -5.18 -3.07
N TYR A 177 -1.34 -3.85 -2.96
CA TYR A 177 -1.85 -2.92 -3.99
C TYR A 177 -0.81 -1.86 -4.36
N ILE A 178 0.43 -2.00 -3.88
CA ILE A 178 1.51 -1.04 -4.10
C ILE A 178 1.93 -1.01 -5.57
N SER A 179 2.13 0.17 -6.13
CA SER A 179 2.66 0.26 -7.49
C SER A 179 4.16 -0.04 -7.54
N PRO A 180 4.69 -0.51 -8.69
CA PRO A 180 6.12 -0.80 -8.87
C PRO A 180 7.03 0.37 -8.48
N GLU A 181 6.68 1.60 -8.89
CA GLU A 181 7.43 2.83 -8.57
C GLU A 181 7.38 3.17 -7.08
N GLN A 182 6.24 2.95 -6.41
CA GLN A 182 6.16 3.09 -4.95
C GLN A 182 7.04 2.07 -4.23
N ALA A 183 7.02 0.81 -4.69
CA ALA A 183 7.83 -0.26 -4.13
C ALA A 183 9.33 -0.01 -4.29
N GLN A 184 9.74 0.70 -5.33
CA GLN A 184 11.13 1.07 -5.63
C GLN A 184 11.53 2.43 -5.03
N GLY A 185 10.62 3.17 -4.38
CA GLY A 185 10.90 4.52 -3.87
C GLY A 185 11.14 5.56 -4.97
N GLN A 186 10.63 5.31 -6.18
CA GLN A 186 10.73 6.22 -7.32
C GLN A 186 9.67 7.34 -7.24
N THR A 187 9.72 8.28 -8.17
CA THR A 187 8.71 9.34 -8.27
C THR A 187 7.34 8.74 -8.56
N VAL A 188 6.37 9.07 -7.72
CA VAL A 188 4.98 8.61 -7.79
C VAL A 188 4.12 9.70 -8.42
N ASP A 189 3.42 9.36 -9.51
CA ASP A 189 2.42 10.20 -10.16
C ASP A 189 1.01 9.55 -10.13
N TYR A 190 0.02 10.14 -10.82
CA TYR A 190 -1.38 9.66 -10.80
C TYR A 190 -1.53 8.25 -11.36
N ARG A 191 -0.60 7.77 -12.20
CA ARG A 191 -0.60 6.42 -12.81
C ARG A 191 -0.33 5.34 -11.79
N SER A 192 0.22 5.70 -10.62
CA SER A 192 0.35 4.80 -9.47
C SER A 192 -1.02 4.42 -8.89
N ASP A 193 -1.96 5.39 -8.82
CA ASP A 193 -3.32 5.11 -8.38
C ASP A 193 -4.04 4.17 -9.35
N LEU A 194 -3.81 4.35 -10.67
CA LEU A 194 -4.42 3.50 -11.70
C LEU A 194 -3.93 2.04 -11.63
N TYR A 195 -2.65 1.84 -11.31
CA TYR A 195 -2.11 0.51 -11.01
C TYR A 195 -2.84 -0.13 -9.81
N SER A 196 -3.03 0.62 -8.74
CA SER A 196 -3.73 0.14 -7.54
C SER A 196 -5.22 -0.14 -7.81
N VAL A 197 -5.89 0.65 -8.67
CA VAL A 197 -7.25 0.35 -9.17
C VAL A 197 -7.25 -0.96 -9.97
N GLY A 198 -6.24 -1.19 -10.82
CA GLY A 198 -6.06 -2.47 -11.53
C GLY A 198 -5.93 -3.65 -10.57
N CYS A 199 -5.18 -3.52 -9.48
CA CYS A 199 -5.07 -4.56 -8.44
C CYS A 199 -6.41 -4.80 -7.73
N CYS A 200 -7.19 -3.74 -7.45
CA CYS A 200 -8.53 -3.87 -6.87
C CYS A 200 -9.49 -4.58 -7.84
N LEU A 201 -9.46 -4.21 -9.13
CA LEU A 201 -10.26 -4.86 -10.15
C LEU A 201 -9.92 -6.35 -10.28
N TYR A 202 -8.62 -6.67 -10.29
CA TYR A 202 -8.13 -8.04 -10.28
C TYR A 202 -8.72 -8.85 -9.12
N GLU A 203 -8.65 -8.32 -7.90
CA GLU A 203 -9.16 -9.00 -6.71
C GLU A 203 -10.70 -9.13 -6.74
N MET A 204 -11.43 -8.11 -7.21
CA MET A 204 -12.87 -8.21 -7.38
C MET A 204 -13.27 -9.30 -8.37
N LEU A 205 -12.50 -9.49 -9.44
CA LEU A 205 -12.79 -10.48 -10.48
C LEU A 205 -12.39 -11.91 -10.09
N THR A 206 -11.34 -12.06 -9.29
CA THR A 206 -10.75 -13.38 -8.98
C THR A 206 -10.96 -13.84 -7.54
N GLY A 207 -11.37 -12.93 -6.65
CA GLY A 207 -11.44 -13.18 -5.20
C GLY A 207 -10.08 -13.21 -4.51
N THR A 208 -8.98 -13.02 -5.24
CA THR A 208 -7.62 -13.08 -4.71
C THR A 208 -6.78 -11.89 -5.18
N VAL A 209 -5.82 -11.49 -4.35
CA VAL A 209 -4.87 -10.44 -4.74
C VAL A 209 -3.91 -10.94 -5.84
N PRO A 210 -3.40 -10.05 -6.72
CA PRO A 210 -2.54 -10.47 -7.82
C PRO A 210 -1.21 -11.10 -7.38
N PHE A 211 -0.69 -10.67 -6.23
CA PHE A 211 0.57 -11.17 -5.68
C PHE A 211 0.46 -11.44 -4.19
N THR A 212 0.99 -12.58 -3.77
CA THR A 212 1.08 -13.00 -2.37
C THR A 212 2.55 -13.23 -2.00
N GLY A 213 2.89 -13.25 -0.71
CA GLY A 213 4.24 -13.51 -0.26
C GLY A 213 4.33 -13.63 1.25
N ALA A 214 5.39 -14.27 1.75
CA ALA A 214 5.61 -14.46 3.18
C ALA A 214 5.90 -13.14 3.93
N THR A 215 6.36 -12.11 3.23
CA THR A 215 6.68 -10.79 3.80
C THR A 215 6.18 -9.68 2.88
N PRO A 216 5.93 -8.47 3.41
CA PRO A 216 5.59 -7.30 2.60
C PRO A 216 6.65 -7.00 1.52
N VAL A 217 7.93 -7.23 1.83
CA VAL A 217 9.04 -7.03 0.87
C VAL A 217 8.95 -8.03 -0.29
N ALA A 218 8.61 -9.30 -0.01
CA ALA A 218 8.41 -10.30 -1.05
C ALA A 218 7.23 -9.95 -1.97
N ILE A 219 6.13 -9.42 -1.41
CA ILE A 219 4.98 -8.94 -2.19
C ILE A 219 5.40 -7.75 -3.07
N ALA A 220 6.08 -6.75 -2.48
CA ALA A 220 6.57 -5.57 -3.20
C ALA A 220 7.51 -5.97 -4.35
N TYR A 221 8.42 -6.93 -4.14
CA TYR A 221 9.28 -7.45 -5.19
C TYR A 221 8.49 -8.02 -6.37
N ARG A 222 7.42 -8.79 -6.10
CA ARG A 222 6.55 -9.34 -7.15
C ARG A 222 5.82 -8.26 -7.93
N HIS A 223 5.34 -7.20 -7.27
CA HIS A 223 4.77 -6.04 -7.96
C HIS A 223 5.75 -5.40 -8.94
N VAL A 224 7.05 -5.42 -8.64
CA VAL A 224 8.10 -4.87 -9.50
C VAL A 224 8.47 -5.81 -10.66
N ARG A 225 8.50 -7.14 -10.43
CA ARG A 225 9.18 -8.07 -11.34
C ARG A 225 8.29 -9.12 -12.00
N GLU A 226 7.20 -9.51 -11.35
CA GLU A 226 6.37 -10.62 -11.83
C GLU A 226 5.11 -10.10 -12.53
N ASP A 227 4.73 -10.70 -13.64
CA ASP A 227 3.43 -10.46 -14.26
C ASP A 227 2.34 -11.20 -13.48
N PRO A 228 1.15 -10.60 -13.32
CA PRO A 228 0.04 -11.28 -12.66
C PRO A 228 -0.47 -12.43 -13.54
N THR A 229 -0.95 -13.49 -12.90
CA THR A 229 -1.72 -14.52 -13.63
C THR A 229 -2.92 -13.85 -14.29
N PRO A 230 -3.19 -14.07 -15.60
CA PRO A 230 -4.35 -13.49 -16.25
C PRO A 230 -5.66 -13.84 -15.50
N PRO A 231 -6.53 -12.87 -15.21
CA PRO A 231 -7.78 -13.10 -14.46
C PRO A 231 -8.62 -14.26 -14.98
N ARG A 232 -8.71 -14.43 -16.29
CA ARG A 232 -9.49 -15.51 -16.94
C ARG A 232 -8.95 -16.91 -16.67
N MET A 233 -7.67 -17.05 -16.31
CA MET A 233 -7.10 -18.34 -15.90
C MET A 233 -7.58 -18.75 -14.51
N LEU A 234 -7.97 -17.80 -13.65
CA LEU A 234 -8.49 -18.04 -12.31
C LEU A 234 -10.03 -18.06 -12.27
N ASN A 235 -10.65 -17.20 -13.07
CA ASN A 235 -12.09 -17.09 -13.20
C ASN A 235 -12.47 -16.98 -14.69
N PRO A 236 -12.91 -18.09 -15.34
CA PRO A 236 -13.28 -18.11 -16.75
C PRO A 236 -14.46 -17.21 -17.12
N ASP A 237 -15.27 -16.80 -16.14
CA ASP A 237 -16.43 -15.90 -16.36
C ASP A 237 -16.01 -14.45 -16.60
N VAL A 238 -14.72 -14.11 -16.42
CA VAL A 238 -14.20 -12.77 -16.70
C VAL A 238 -14.16 -12.52 -18.20
N PRO A 239 -14.87 -11.49 -18.73
CA PRO A 239 -14.82 -11.15 -20.16
C PRO A 239 -13.42 -10.68 -20.60
N ALA A 240 -12.99 -11.08 -21.79
CA ALA A 240 -11.68 -10.70 -22.34
C ALA A 240 -11.43 -9.17 -22.37
N PRO A 241 -12.42 -8.30 -22.69
CA PRO A 241 -12.20 -6.85 -22.61
C PRO A 241 -11.88 -6.38 -21.19
N LEU A 242 -12.50 -6.94 -20.15
CA LEU A 242 -12.28 -6.54 -18.76
C LEU A 242 -10.93 -7.05 -18.24
N GLU A 243 -10.50 -8.25 -18.66
CA GLU A 243 -9.13 -8.73 -18.45
C GLU A 243 -8.11 -7.78 -19.08
N ALA A 244 -8.33 -7.34 -20.31
CA ALA A 244 -7.44 -6.41 -20.99
C ALA A 244 -7.32 -5.07 -20.24
N ILE A 245 -8.43 -4.51 -19.74
CA ILE A 245 -8.43 -3.30 -18.90
C ILE A 245 -7.59 -3.53 -17.64
N THR A 246 -7.82 -4.66 -16.96
CA THR A 246 -7.13 -5.02 -15.72
C THR A 246 -5.62 -5.09 -15.93
N LEU A 247 -5.18 -5.84 -16.95
CA LEU A 247 -3.76 -6.06 -17.23
C LEU A 247 -3.07 -4.79 -17.75
N LYS A 248 -3.75 -3.97 -18.56
CA LYS A 248 -3.25 -2.65 -18.97
C LYS A 248 -3.01 -1.74 -17.78
N ALA A 249 -3.96 -1.66 -16.84
CA ALA A 249 -3.81 -0.88 -15.62
C ALA A 249 -2.63 -1.39 -14.76
N MET A 250 -2.40 -2.70 -14.72
CA MET A 250 -1.34 -3.35 -13.95
C MET A 250 0.01 -3.45 -14.67
N SER A 251 0.20 -2.82 -15.82
CA SER A 251 1.49 -2.77 -16.52
C SER A 251 2.58 -2.22 -15.61
N LYS A 252 3.79 -2.82 -15.66
CA LYS A 252 4.90 -2.45 -14.76
C LYS A 252 5.41 -1.04 -15.03
N LEU A 253 5.55 -0.69 -16.30
CA LEU A 253 5.98 0.64 -16.72
C LEU A 253 4.78 1.58 -16.74
N PRO A 254 4.83 2.75 -16.07
CA PRO A 254 3.73 3.71 -16.05
C PRO A 254 3.27 4.14 -17.45
N ASP A 255 4.21 4.24 -18.41
CA ASP A 255 3.91 4.65 -19.80
C ASP A 255 3.05 3.64 -20.58
N ASN A 256 3.01 2.38 -20.13
CA ASN A 256 2.19 1.32 -20.72
C ASN A 256 0.80 1.22 -20.07
N ARG A 257 0.52 1.99 -19.03
CA ARG A 257 -0.78 2.06 -18.36
C ARG A 257 -1.71 3.06 -19.04
N TYR A 258 -2.91 3.21 -18.50
CA TYR A 258 -3.72 4.39 -18.74
C TYR A 258 -2.97 5.63 -18.26
N GLN A 259 -2.99 6.70 -19.07
CA GLN A 259 -2.26 7.92 -18.72
C GLN A 259 -3.08 8.85 -17.81
N THR A 260 -4.40 8.68 -17.78
CA THR A 260 -5.30 9.43 -16.90
C THR A 260 -6.37 8.52 -16.32
N ALA A 261 -6.95 8.93 -15.18
CA ALA A 261 -8.10 8.24 -14.61
C ALA A 261 -9.33 8.32 -15.55
N ALA A 262 -9.43 9.36 -16.38
CA ALA A 262 -10.48 9.50 -17.36
C ALA A 262 -10.40 8.43 -18.46
N GLU A 263 -9.21 8.15 -18.98
CA GLU A 263 -9.03 7.07 -19.97
C GLU A 263 -9.44 5.70 -19.44
N MET A 264 -9.10 5.38 -18.18
CA MET A 264 -9.51 4.12 -17.56
C MET A 264 -11.01 4.08 -17.29
N HIS A 265 -11.58 5.18 -16.81
CA HIS A 265 -13.01 5.33 -16.62
C HIS A 265 -13.78 5.08 -17.91
N ASP A 266 -13.36 5.73 -19.00
CA ASP A 266 -14.02 5.62 -20.30
C ASP A 266 -13.97 4.18 -20.86
N ASP A 267 -12.86 3.46 -20.67
CA ASP A 267 -12.76 2.05 -21.07
C ASP A 267 -13.67 1.13 -20.22
N LEU A 268 -13.79 1.40 -18.91
CA LEU A 268 -14.73 0.69 -18.04
C LEU A 268 -16.18 0.95 -18.46
N GLU A 269 -16.54 2.20 -18.79
CA GLU A 269 -17.88 2.55 -19.28
C GLU A 269 -18.14 1.95 -20.67
N ARG A 270 -17.16 1.90 -21.58
CA ARG A 270 -17.27 1.19 -22.86
C ARG A 270 -17.62 -0.28 -22.65
N PHE A 271 -16.88 -0.94 -21.74
CA PHE A 271 -17.16 -2.33 -21.39
C PHE A 271 -18.60 -2.51 -20.88
N ARG A 272 -19.04 -1.68 -19.93
CA ARG A 272 -20.40 -1.72 -19.36
C ARG A 272 -21.50 -1.50 -20.40
N ASN A 273 -21.21 -0.72 -21.44
CA ASN A 273 -22.13 -0.42 -22.54
C ASN A 273 -21.97 -1.38 -23.73
N GLY A 274 -21.22 -2.47 -23.60
CA GLY A 274 -20.99 -3.44 -24.68
C GLY A 274 -20.20 -2.89 -25.87
N GLN A 275 -19.45 -1.79 -25.68
CA GLN A 275 -18.63 -1.16 -26.71
C GLN A 275 -17.21 -1.71 -26.72
N PRO A 276 -16.49 -1.66 -27.86
CA PRO A 276 -15.08 -2.02 -27.91
C PRO A 276 -14.24 -1.15 -26.96
N VAL A 277 -13.39 -1.80 -26.15
CA VAL A 277 -12.46 -1.11 -25.24
C VAL A 277 -11.16 -0.73 -25.99
N HIS A 278 -10.47 0.28 -25.49
CA HIS A 278 -9.15 0.70 -26.03
C HIS A 278 -7.99 -0.12 -25.45
N ALA A 279 -8.21 -0.85 -24.36
CA ALA A 279 -7.22 -1.80 -23.87
C ALA A 279 -7.05 -2.92 -24.87
N THR A 280 -5.81 -3.17 -25.28
CA THR A 280 -5.50 -4.29 -26.18
C THR A 280 -5.49 -5.58 -25.38
N PRO A 281 -6.31 -6.58 -25.74
CA PRO A 281 -6.21 -7.90 -25.14
C PRO A 281 -4.79 -8.45 -25.35
N LEU A 282 -4.24 -9.11 -24.33
CA LEU A 282 -3.05 -9.93 -24.52
C LEU A 282 -3.43 -10.99 -25.55
N MET A 283 -2.90 -10.90 -26.76
CA MET A 283 -3.03 -11.97 -27.74
C MET A 283 -2.28 -13.17 -27.16
N ASP A 284 -2.97 -14.29 -26.98
CA ASP A 284 -2.33 -15.57 -26.70
C ASP A 284 -1.23 -15.77 -27.74
N ALA A 285 0.02 -15.85 -27.30
CA ALA A 285 1.17 -16.12 -28.17
C ALA A 285 1.00 -17.44 -28.97
N ALA A 286 0.04 -18.27 -28.57
CA ALA A 286 -0.36 -19.50 -29.25
C ALA A 286 -1.27 -19.24 -30.47
N ALA A 287 -1.95 -18.09 -30.60
CA ALA A 287 -2.88 -17.82 -31.70
C ALA A 287 -2.22 -17.17 -32.95
N THR A 288 -0.94 -16.75 -32.85
CA THR A 288 -0.26 -16.04 -33.96
C THR A 288 0.35 -16.99 -34.98
N THR A 289 0.12 -18.29 -34.89
CA THR A 289 0.51 -19.26 -35.94
C THR A 289 -0.70 -19.71 -36.77
N GLN A 290 -1.63 -18.82 -37.06
CA GLN A 290 -2.57 -19.07 -38.15
C GLN A 290 -1.87 -18.71 -39.45
N ALA A 291 -1.59 -19.79 -40.22
CA ALA A 291 -1.04 -19.77 -41.54
C ALA A 291 -1.63 -18.67 -42.40
N ILE A 292 -0.80 -17.81 -42.93
CA ILE A 292 -1.11 -17.03 -44.14
C ILE A 292 -1.61 -18.03 -45.18
N PRO A 293 -2.84 -17.91 -45.69
CA PRO A 293 -3.27 -18.75 -46.81
C PRO A 293 -2.28 -18.53 -47.95
N ARG A 294 -1.55 -19.56 -48.29
CA ARG A 294 -0.81 -19.58 -49.57
C ARG A 294 -1.86 -19.69 -50.65
N ASP A 295 -2.21 -18.55 -51.20
CA ASP A 295 -2.92 -18.50 -52.46
C ASP A 295 -1.98 -19.05 -53.53
N GLY A 296 -2.45 -20.03 -54.28
CA GLY A 296 -1.65 -20.87 -55.14
C GLY A 296 -1.03 -20.11 -56.31
N GLY A 297 0.23 -20.44 -56.61
CA GLY A 297 0.79 -20.29 -57.93
C GLY A 297 1.83 -19.20 -58.06
N ALA A 298 3.05 -19.50 -57.64
CA ALA A 298 4.32 -19.18 -58.37
C ALA A 298 5.48 -19.69 -57.52
N ASP A 299 6.26 -20.58 -58.09
CA ASP A 299 7.44 -21.20 -57.50
C ASP A 299 8.53 -20.10 -57.34
N PRO A 300 8.97 -19.73 -56.12
CA PRO A 300 9.95 -18.65 -55.96
C PRO A 300 11.40 -19.13 -56.12
N THR A 301 11.64 -20.35 -56.62
CA THR A 301 12.98 -20.91 -56.72
C THR A 301 13.77 -20.43 -57.97
N ALA A 302 13.22 -19.55 -58.82
CA ALA A 302 13.84 -19.14 -60.06
C ALA A 302 14.56 -17.77 -60.02
N MET A 303 14.67 -17.08 -58.89
CA MET A 303 15.33 -15.77 -58.81
C MET A 303 16.37 -15.67 -57.67
N LEU A 304 17.14 -16.71 -57.42
CA LEU A 304 18.37 -16.59 -56.63
C LEU A 304 19.55 -16.50 -57.62
N GLY A 305 19.79 -15.27 -58.09
CA GLY A 305 21.04 -14.94 -58.73
C GLY A 305 22.21 -15.20 -57.81
N THR A 306 23.21 -15.91 -58.33
CA THR A 306 24.48 -16.22 -57.65
C THR A 306 25.12 -14.96 -57.10
N VAL A 307 25.23 -14.86 -55.77
CA VAL A 307 26.01 -13.82 -55.10
C VAL A 307 27.48 -14.20 -55.24
N PRO A 308 28.36 -13.28 -55.72
CA PRO A 308 29.81 -13.53 -55.84
C PRO A 308 30.41 -13.81 -54.46
N ALA A 309 31.28 -14.81 -54.36
CA ALA A 309 31.91 -15.34 -53.14
C ALA A 309 32.78 -14.33 -52.36
N ASP A 310 32.92 -13.08 -52.81
CA ASP A 310 33.82 -12.08 -52.26
C ASP A 310 33.16 -11.19 -51.16
N ARG A 311 31.89 -11.44 -50.84
CA ARG A 311 31.16 -10.69 -49.81
C ARG A 311 30.88 -11.47 -48.52
N ALA A 312 31.24 -12.74 -48.49
CA ALA A 312 31.02 -13.62 -47.31
C ALA A 312 32.05 -13.41 -46.16
N ALA A 313 33.15 -12.68 -46.44
CA ALA A 313 34.22 -12.50 -45.45
C ALA A 313 34.08 -11.28 -44.53
N ARG A 314 32.94 -10.55 -44.54
CA ARG A 314 32.76 -9.32 -43.74
C ARG A 314 31.72 -9.40 -42.63
N TYR A 315 31.13 -10.55 -42.37
CA TYR A 315 30.26 -10.77 -41.23
C TYR A 315 30.79 -11.95 -40.40
N ALA A 316 32.03 -11.79 -39.88
CA ALA A 316 32.45 -12.55 -38.72
C ALA A 316 31.76 -11.88 -37.54
N GLU A 317 30.83 -12.57 -36.90
CA GLU A 317 30.28 -12.20 -35.61
C GLU A 317 31.43 -12.01 -34.61
N PRO A 318 31.44 -10.94 -33.83
CA PRO A 318 32.35 -10.89 -32.68
C PRO A 318 31.90 -11.97 -31.70
N GLU A 319 32.80 -12.91 -31.40
CA GLU A 319 32.65 -13.82 -30.28
C GLU A 319 32.33 -13.00 -29.04
N GLU A 320 31.12 -13.21 -28.45
CA GLU A 320 30.79 -12.76 -27.13
C GLU A 320 31.76 -13.39 -26.12
N GLU A 321 32.81 -12.66 -25.75
CA GLU A 321 33.53 -12.92 -24.51
C GLU A 321 32.49 -12.89 -23.37
N GLU A 322 32.06 -14.08 -22.95
CA GLU A 322 31.39 -14.29 -21.66
C GLU A 322 32.25 -13.64 -20.56
N ARG A 323 31.96 -12.40 -20.23
CA ARG A 323 32.37 -11.80 -18.97
C ARG A 323 31.66 -12.58 -17.84
N ARG A 324 32.17 -13.74 -17.52
CA ARG A 324 32.03 -14.33 -16.22
C ARG A 324 32.67 -13.40 -15.19
N THR A 325 32.00 -12.32 -14.85
CA THR A 325 32.26 -11.61 -13.60
C THR A 325 31.87 -12.56 -12.50
N SER A 326 32.91 -13.25 -12.01
CA SER A 326 32.80 -14.26 -10.99
C SER A 326 32.22 -13.61 -9.71
N VAL A 327 30.93 -13.78 -9.46
CA VAL A 327 30.28 -13.50 -8.17
C VAL A 327 31.07 -14.18 -7.04
N GLY A 328 31.84 -15.24 -7.34
CA GLY A 328 32.75 -15.91 -6.43
C GLY A 328 33.84 -14.98 -5.83
N TRP A 329 34.41 -14.06 -6.60
CA TRP A 329 35.43 -13.13 -6.06
C TRP A 329 34.86 -12.09 -5.11
N ILE A 330 33.60 -11.66 -5.32
CA ILE A 330 32.89 -10.72 -4.42
C ILE A 330 32.59 -11.40 -3.10
N VAL A 331 32.13 -12.65 -3.13
CA VAL A 331 31.86 -13.44 -1.91
C VAL A 331 33.14 -13.73 -1.12
N VAL A 332 34.23 -14.09 -1.81
CA VAL A 332 35.52 -14.31 -1.16
C VAL A 332 36.08 -13.03 -0.53
N SER A 333 35.93 -11.87 -1.19
CA SER A 333 36.38 -10.59 -0.65
C SER A 333 35.57 -10.16 0.58
N LEU A 334 34.25 -10.39 0.59
CA LEU A 334 33.39 -10.12 1.74
C LEU A 334 33.72 -11.05 2.93
N LEU A 335 33.99 -12.32 2.67
CA LEU A 335 34.37 -13.28 3.71
C LEU A 335 35.74 -12.93 4.33
N ALA A 336 36.70 -12.48 3.51
CA ALA A 336 37.98 -11.99 3.98
C ALA A 336 37.84 -10.76 4.88
N LEU A 337 36.98 -9.80 4.54
CA LEU A 337 36.68 -8.62 5.35
C LEU A 337 36.05 -8.97 6.71
N VAL A 338 35.15 -9.95 6.75
CA VAL A 338 34.57 -10.44 8.02
C VAL A 338 35.60 -11.10 8.90
N VAL A 339 36.50 -11.91 8.34
CA VAL A 339 37.59 -12.56 9.09
C VAL A 339 38.56 -11.54 9.66
N VAL A 340 38.93 -10.51 8.90
CA VAL A 340 39.81 -9.40 9.39
C VAL A 340 39.12 -8.61 10.49
N GLY A 341 37.81 -8.32 10.35
CA GLY A 341 37.00 -7.63 11.37
C GLY A 341 36.92 -8.43 12.69
N LEU A 342 36.69 -9.75 12.60
CA LEU A 342 36.70 -10.62 13.78
C LEU A 342 38.07 -10.72 14.43
N ALA A 343 39.15 -10.82 13.66
CA ALA A 343 40.53 -10.83 14.18
C ALA A 343 40.86 -9.52 14.92
N ALA A 344 40.49 -8.36 14.33
CA ALA A 344 40.66 -7.05 14.97
C ALA A 344 39.86 -6.93 16.28
N PHE A 345 38.61 -7.45 16.30
CA PHE A 345 37.76 -7.46 17.50
C PHE A 345 38.38 -8.32 18.62
N PHE A 346 38.93 -9.51 18.30
CA PHE A 346 39.56 -10.36 19.30
C PHE A 346 40.93 -9.80 19.79
N ILE A 347 41.68 -9.12 18.92
CA ILE A 347 42.94 -8.45 19.31
C ILE A 347 42.64 -7.27 20.22
N THR A 348 41.68 -6.42 19.93
CA THR A 348 41.29 -5.30 20.81
C THR A 348 40.78 -5.81 22.16
N ARG A 349 40.02 -6.90 22.18
CA ARG A 349 39.54 -7.50 23.43
C ARG A 349 40.69 -8.14 24.27
N ALA A 350 41.71 -8.70 23.62
CA ALA A 350 42.87 -9.23 24.30
C ALA A 350 43.82 -8.14 24.88
N VAL A 351 43.91 -7.00 24.20
CA VAL A 351 44.73 -5.86 24.64
C VAL A 351 44.07 -5.04 25.76
N THR A 352 42.71 -5.00 25.79
CA THR A 352 41.96 -4.29 26.84
C THR A 352 41.66 -5.17 28.07
N GLY A 353 42.05 -6.46 28.05
CA GLY A 353 41.78 -7.44 29.11
C GLY A 353 42.95 -7.71 30.08
N THR A 354 44.07 -6.97 30.00
CA THR A 354 45.19 -7.10 30.93
C THR A 354 45.38 -5.81 31.70
N GLY A 355 44.62 -5.67 32.77
CA GLY A 355 44.79 -4.63 33.80
C GLY A 355 44.45 -5.27 35.12
N ASP A 356 45.42 -5.98 35.62
CA ASP A 356 45.50 -6.59 36.94
C ASP A 356 45.45 -5.53 38.04
N GLY A 357 44.78 -5.82 39.14
CA GLY A 357 44.68 -4.96 40.30
C GLY A 357 44.06 -5.70 41.47
N THR A 358 44.80 -6.70 41.95
CA THR A 358 44.65 -7.28 43.30
C THR A 358 44.68 -6.20 44.37
N GLU A 359 43.63 -6.04 45.13
CA GLU A 359 43.74 -5.66 46.54
C GLU A 359 42.63 -6.35 47.37
N THR A 360 43.15 -7.25 48.17
CA THR A 360 42.57 -7.87 49.36
C THR A 360 42.26 -6.82 50.40
N THR A 361 41.09 -6.85 51.07
CA THR A 361 41.03 -6.85 52.55
C THR A 361 39.58 -6.61 53.07
N LEU A 362 39.12 -7.59 53.84
CA LEU A 362 38.31 -7.54 55.08
C LEU A 362 36.86 -7.08 55.00
N ALA A 363 36.02 -8.06 55.23
CA ALA A 363 34.73 -7.87 55.88
C ALA A 363 34.94 -7.38 57.35
N PRO A 364 33.93 -6.68 57.89
CA PRO A 364 33.30 -7.24 59.06
C PRO A 364 31.72 -7.11 59.04
N THR A 365 31.08 -8.23 59.36
CA THR A 365 30.23 -8.49 60.54
C THR A 365 28.94 -7.64 60.68
N THR A 366 27.87 -8.35 60.39
CA THR A 366 26.54 -8.37 61.03
C THR A 366 26.30 -7.48 62.28
N VAL A 367 25.13 -6.85 62.32
CA VAL A 367 24.09 -7.06 63.37
C VAL A 367 22.71 -6.54 62.87
N PRO A 368 21.63 -7.28 63.09
CA PRO A 368 20.30 -6.89 62.71
C PRO A 368 19.47 -6.37 63.89
N PRO A 369 18.18 -6.30 63.84
CA PRO A 369 17.37 -5.12 63.99
C PRO A 369 16.69 -5.02 65.37
N THR A 370 16.02 -3.93 65.61
CA THR A 370 15.09 -3.84 66.73
C THR A 370 13.77 -3.17 66.30
N THR A 371 12.77 -3.94 66.45
CA THR A 371 11.32 -3.70 66.50
C THR A 371 10.96 -2.61 67.53
N ALA A 372 10.07 -1.74 67.15
CA ALA A 372 9.06 -1.21 68.09
C ALA A 372 7.86 -0.55 67.33
N ALA A 373 6.72 -1.12 67.46
CA ALA A 373 5.43 -0.49 67.41
C ALA A 373 4.91 -0.46 68.86
N PRO A 374 3.74 0.04 69.17
CA PRO A 374 2.89 1.15 68.66
C PRO A 374 2.45 2.10 69.81
N THR A 375 1.78 3.21 69.53
CA THR A 375 0.89 3.80 70.53
C THR A 375 -0.16 4.74 69.88
N SER A 376 -1.40 4.27 69.93
CA SER A 376 -2.70 4.87 70.26
C SER A 376 -3.06 6.30 69.86
N ALA A 377 -4.22 6.34 69.28
CA ALA A 377 -5.12 7.49 69.11
C ALA A 377 -5.56 8.09 70.51
N PRO A 378 -6.18 9.30 70.52
CA PRO A 378 -7.62 9.30 70.64
C PRO A 378 -8.42 10.33 69.84
N THR A 379 -9.55 9.89 69.39
CA THR A 379 -10.91 10.43 69.42
C THR A 379 -11.12 11.84 70.03
N THR A 380 -11.78 12.72 69.21
CA THR A 380 -12.96 13.49 69.74
C THR A 380 -13.76 14.11 68.58
N ALA A 381 -15.05 13.89 68.55
CA ALA A 381 -16.05 14.54 67.71
C ALA A 381 -16.86 15.58 68.54
N PRO A 382 -17.92 16.19 67.95
CA PRO A 382 -18.07 17.57 67.57
C PRO A 382 -18.85 18.41 68.61
N PRO A 383 -19.28 19.67 68.38
CA PRO A 383 -20.68 19.89 68.04
C PRO A 383 -21.02 21.12 67.16
N THR A 384 -22.09 20.97 66.41
CA THR A 384 -23.27 21.78 66.18
C THR A 384 -23.18 23.32 66.33
N THR A 385 -23.45 24.04 65.26
CA THR A 385 -24.67 24.85 65.01
C THR A 385 -24.83 25.10 63.52
#